data_2fe5a73787e23b7f70e29a40d567be3f
#
_entry.id   2fe5a73787e23b7f70e29a40d567be3f
#
_cell.length_a   1.000
_cell.length_b   1.000
_cell.length_c   1.000
_cell.angle_alpha   90.00
_cell.angle_beta   90.00
_cell.angle_gamma   90.00
#
_symmetry.space_group_name_H-M   'P 1'
#
loop_
_entity.id
_entity.type
_entity.pdbx_description
1 polymer ?
#
loop_
_entity_poly.entity_id
_entity_poly.type
_entity_poly.pdbx_seq_one_letter_code
_entity_poly.pdbx_strand_id
1 'polypeptide(L)'
;MFISGDTNVDDLWSKGIIPAFEKKNPDIQVRTQLDLHGEHDQQTVAKLATSVNDQKDPGYQLIDAGWVTGQAAKADLLDKVSESDEPAFADIPADTVAGGKGVGIPYRASSVLLAYDSTKVKDVPKTLADLIAWIKKNPGQFAYNSPATGGSGGAFVTTVLDSHLDKEQQDKLRQGQDQASEAAWKAGFDELASLNPYVYQKGVYPNGNDQVIQMLGNGSIAMAPVWSDQFITAQKNGTVPETIKYTQISDPSLNGSASYLGIPKTADNKDAVKKLVDFVLSPEGQEIVSDQVSGYPVINLDKMDSAVATKFKDADPSALRPSYDSEVTSDMNNQWDKLVPGK
;
A
#
# COMPACT_ATOMS: atom_id res chain seq x y z
N MET A 1 11.17 17.55 -3.73
CA MET A 1 9.92 16.80 -3.55
C MET A 1 9.66 16.52 -2.07
N PHE A 2 8.44 16.27 -1.69
CA PHE A 2 8.04 15.83 -0.34
C PHE A 2 7.75 14.34 -0.36
N ILE A 3 8.29 13.61 0.62
CA ILE A 3 8.08 12.18 0.81
C ILE A 3 7.55 11.98 2.22
N SER A 4 6.43 11.25 2.37
CA SER A 4 5.93 10.80 3.67
C SER A 4 5.81 9.28 3.64
N GLY A 5 6.53 8.62 4.53
CA GLY A 5 6.59 7.17 4.57
C GLY A 5 7.79 6.64 5.35
N ASP A 6 8.13 5.39 5.07
CA ASP A 6 9.26 4.71 5.69
C ASP A 6 10.58 4.99 4.96
N THR A 7 11.69 4.66 5.59
CA THR A 7 13.04 4.90 5.04
C THR A 7 13.30 4.20 3.72
N ASN A 8 12.63 3.08 3.43
CA ASN A 8 12.76 2.38 2.15
C ASN A 8 12.24 3.21 0.97
N VAL A 9 11.20 4.03 1.19
CA VAL A 9 10.68 4.95 0.16
C VAL A 9 11.66 6.09 -0.08
N ASP A 10 12.23 6.66 0.98
CA ASP A 10 13.31 7.65 0.83
C ASP A 10 14.53 7.06 0.10
N ASP A 11 14.93 5.85 0.42
CA ASP A 11 16.02 5.15 -0.24
C ASP A 11 15.72 4.88 -1.73
N LEU A 12 14.49 4.54 -2.10
CA LEU A 12 14.07 4.42 -3.49
C LEU A 12 14.36 5.71 -4.27
N TRP A 13 13.96 6.84 -3.71
CA TRP A 13 14.16 8.14 -4.34
C TRP A 13 15.62 8.57 -4.30
N SER A 14 16.23 8.63 -3.12
CA SER A 14 17.55 9.24 -2.90
C SER A 14 18.72 8.39 -3.42
N LYS A 15 18.58 7.05 -3.43
CA LYS A 15 19.64 6.11 -3.86
C LYS A 15 19.37 5.45 -5.21
N GLY A 16 18.12 5.42 -5.66
CA GLY A 16 17.69 4.77 -6.90
C GLY A 16 17.30 5.77 -7.99
N ILE A 17 16.08 6.29 -7.90
CA ILE A 17 15.45 7.09 -8.97
C ILE A 17 16.23 8.39 -9.25
N ILE A 18 16.50 9.21 -8.23
CA ILE A 18 17.11 10.54 -8.41
C ILE A 18 18.50 10.45 -9.04
N PRO A 19 19.43 9.61 -8.57
CA PRO A 19 20.76 9.52 -9.20
C PRO A 19 20.69 9.08 -10.66
N ALA A 20 19.80 8.14 -11.01
CA ALA A 20 19.64 7.68 -12.37
C ALA A 20 19.00 8.75 -13.28
N PHE A 21 18.01 9.47 -12.76
CA PHE A 21 17.36 10.58 -13.45
C PHE A 21 18.32 11.75 -13.71
N GLU A 22 19.05 12.22 -12.69
CA GLU A 22 19.98 13.35 -12.80
C GLU A 22 21.13 13.04 -13.76
N LYS A 23 21.59 11.79 -13.83
CA LYS A 23 22.59 11.37 -14.82
C LYS A 23 22.12 11.61 -16.26
N LYS A 24 20.83 11.48 -16.53
CA LYS A 24 20.22 11.73 -17.86
C LYS A 24 19.80 13.19 -18.05
N ASN A 25 19.56 13.90 -16.96
CA ASN A 25 19.08 15.28 -16.93
C ASN A 25 20.00 16.14 -16.06
N PRO A 26 21.26 16.40 -16.45
CA PRO A 26 22.26 17.04 -15.60
C PRO A 26 21.92 18.48 -15.20
N ASP A 27 21.00 19.12 -15.91
CA ASP A 27 20.51 20.46 -15.61
C ASP A 27 19.40 20.50 -14.56
N ILE A 28 18.91 19.35 -14.10
CA ILE A 28 17.83 19.22 -13.10
C ILE A 28 18.40 18.58 -11.84
N GLN A 29 18.23 19.25 -10.71
CA GLN A 29 18.53 18.69 -9.39
C GLN A 29 17.24 18.44 -8.61
N VAL A 30 17.09 17.24 -8.05
CA VAL A 30 15.97 16.86 -7.22
C VAL A 30 16.41 16.79 -5.75
N ARG A 31 15.73 17.54 -4.89
CA ARG A 31 15.95 17.50 -3.44
C ARG A 31 14.72 16.91 -2.78
N THR A 32 14.94 16.00 -1.83
CA THR A 32 13.89 15.36 -1.04
C THR A 32 13.77 16.00 0.33
N GLN A 33 12.56 16.01 0.86
CA GLN A 33 12.26 16.24 2.26
C GLN A 33 11.43 15.05 2.73
N LEU A 34 11.99 14.25 3.64
CA LEU A 34 11.32 13.12 4.26
C LEU A 34 10.56 13.58 5.49
N ASP A 35 9.29 13.19 5.58
CA ASP A 35 8.49 13.17 6.79
C ASP A 35 8.31 11.70 7.21
N LEU A 36 9.12 11.29 8.18
CA LEU A 36 9.15 9.90 8.61
C LEU A 36 7.82 9.55 9.32
N HIS A 37 7.17 8.49 8.85
CA HIS A 37 5.87 8.00 9.35
C HIS A 37 4.71 8.99 9.25
N GLY A 38 4.84 10.11 8.53
CA GLY A 38 3.76 11.08 8.30
C GLY A 38 3.39 11.94 9.52
N GLU A 39 4.34 12.18 10.42
CA GLU A 39 4.10 12.97 11.65
C GLU A 39 3.61 14.41 11.37
N HIS A 40 3.94 14.96 10.19
CA HIS A 40 3.58 16.33 9.78
C HIS A 40 2.66 16.38 8.55
N ASP A 41 2.04 15.28 8.18
CA ASP A 41 1.17 15.19 6.99
C ASP A 41 0.05 16.24 7.00
N GLN A 42 -0.61 16.46 8.15
CA GLN A 42 -1.66 17.48 8.27
C GLN A 42 -1.14 18.90 8.03
N GLN A 43 0.05 19.21 8.51
CA GLN A 43 0.70 20.51 8.29
C GLN A 43 1.07 20.69 6.81
N THR A 44 1.47 19.62 6.14
CA THR A 44 1.76 19.64 4.70
C THR A 44 0.51 19.93 3.89
N VAL A 45 -0.64 19.30 4.19
CA VAL A 45 -1.93 19.63 3.55
C VAL A 45 -2.32 21.08 3.79
N ALA A 46 -2.18 21.59 5.01
CA ALA A 46 -2.47 22.99 5.33
C ALA A 46 -1.55 23.96 4.58
N LYS A 47 -0.27 23.61 4.41
CA LYS A 47 0.68 24.40 3.61
C LYS A 47 0.29 24.43 2.14
N LEU A 48 -0.12 23.31 1.55
CA LEU A 48 -0.63 23.25 0.19
C LEU A 48 -1.87 24.13 0.01
N ALA A 49 -2.83 24.07 0.93
CA ALA A 49 -4.02 24.91 0.89
C ALA A 49 -3.68 26.41 0.95
N THR A 50 -2.75 26.79 1.83
CA THR A 50 -2.26 28.16 1.92
C THR A 50 -1.58 28.59 0.61
N SER A 51 -0.77 27.71 0.00
CA SER A 51 -0.06 28.02 -1.23
C SER A 51 -1.02 28.28 -2.40
N VAL A 52 -2.10 27.52 -2.50
CA VAL A 52 -3.14 27.71 -3.51
C VAL A 52 -3.88 29.03 -3.27
N ASN A 53 -4.26 29.35 -2.03
CA ASN A 53 -4.93 30.60 -1.70
C ASN A 53 -4.06 31.84 -2.00
N ASP A 54 -2.78 31.76 -1.72
CA ASP A 54 -1.82 32.83 -1.92
C ASP A 54 -1.23 32.87 -3.34
N GLN A 55 -1.51 31.87 -4.17
CA GLN A 55 -0.90 31.68 -5.49
C GLN A 55 0.63 31.68 -5.45
N LYS A 56 1.21 30.96 -4.49
CA LYS A 56 2.64 30.82 -4.26
C LYS A 56 3.08 29.37 -4.28
N ASP A 57 4.34 29.15 -4.71
CA ASP A 57 4.97 27.84 -4.62
C ASP A 57 4.95 27.31 -3.18
N PRO A 58 4.46 26.07 -2.94
CA PRO A 58 4.49 25.46 -1.62
C PRO A 58 5.90 25.03 -1.18
N GLY A 59 6.92 25.14 -2.04
CA GLY A 59 8.26 24.60 -1.84
C GLY A 59 8.36 23.08 -2.08
N TYR A 60 7.29 22.47 -2.57
CA TYR A 60 7.24 21.09 -3.01
C TYR A 60 6.71 21.02 -4.44
N GLN A 61 7.49 20.43 -5.35
CA GLN A 61 7.12 20.34 -6.76
C GLN A 61 6.41 19.01 -7.06
N LEU A 62 6.70 17.98 -6.27
CA LEU A 62 6.14 16.63 -6.36
C LEU A 62 5.95 16.06 -4.96
N ILE A 63 4.88 15.31 -4.74
CA ILE A 63 4.52 14.69 -3.46
C ILE A 63 4.42 13.18 -3.65
N ASP A 64 5.13 12.43 -2.81
CA ASP A 64 4.98 11.00 -2.59
C ASP A 64 4.56 10.77 -1.13
N ALA A 65 3.27 10.85 -0.89
CA ALA A 65 2.69 10.75 0.45
C ALA A 65 1.22 10.36 0.32
N GLY A 66 0.89 9.09 0.50
CA GLY A 66 -0.42 8.55 0.18
C GLY A 66 -1.58 9.30 0.86
N TRP A 67 -1.48 9.57 2.16
CA TRP A 67 -2.51 10.30 2.89
C TRP A 67 -2.59 11.78 2.43
N VAL A 68 -1.44 12.46 2.31
CA VAL A 68 -1.39 13.86 1.85
C VAL A 68 -1.98 14.00 0.45
N THR A 69 -1.57 13.13 -0.49
CA THR A 69 -2.08 13.13 -1.86
C THR A 69 -3.60 12.91 -1.87
N GLY A 70 -4.11 11.99 -1.06
CA GLY A 70 -5.55 11.74 -0.93
C GLY A 70 -6.34 12.96 -0.39
N GLN A 71 -5.84 13.60 0.67
CA GLN A 71 -6.48 14.80 1.23
C GLN A 71 -6.36 16.01 0.29
N ALA A 72 -5.20 16.18 -0.33
CA ALA A 72 -4.97 17.26 -1.29
C ALA A 72 -5.85 17.10 -2.55
N ALA A 73 -6.09 15.87 -3.00
CA ALA A 73 -7.02 15.58 -4.08
C ALA A 73 -8.47 15.98 -3.71
N LYS A 74 -8.94 15.59 -2.53
CA LYS A 74 -10.28 15.96 -2.02
C LYS A 74 -10.46 17.48 -1.91
N ALA A 75 -9.41 18.20 -1.51
CA ALA A 75 -9.41 19.65 -1.35
C ALA A 75 -9.09 20.43 -2.64
N ASP A 76 -8.95 19.76 -3.77
CA ASP A 76 -8.62 20.36 -5.08
C ASP A 76 -7.30 21.17 -5.05
N LEU A 77 -6.27 20.63 -4.40
CA LEU A 77 -4.95 21.28 -4.25
C LEU A 77 -3.89 20.76 -5.23
N LEU A 78 -4.20 19.71 -6.01
CA LEU A 78 -3.29 19.10 -6.98
C LEU A 78 -3.69 19.43 -8.42
N ASP A 79 -2.72 19.42 -9.31
CA ASP A 79 -2.95 19.49 -10.75
C ASP A 79 -3.72 18.26 -11.22
N LYS A 80 -4.58 18.48 -12.21
CA LYS A 80 -5.19 17.39 -12.95
C LYS A 80 -4.14 16.78 -13.89
N VAL A 81 -4.14 15.46 -13.96
CA VAL A 81 -3.29 14.70 -14.87
C VAL A 81 -4.16 13.75 -15.67
N SER A 82 -4.03 13.80 -16.97
CA SER A 82 -4.75 12.94 -17.93
C SER A 82 -3.77 12.18 -18.82
N GLU A 83 -4.27 11.24 -19.60
CA GLU A 83 -3.46 10.50 -20.58
C GLU A 83 -2.83 11.44 -21.64
N SER A 84 -3.46 12.59 -21.94
CA SER A 84 -2.85 13.60 -22.83
C SER A 84 -1.68 14.33 -22.18
N ASP A 85 -1.64 14.43 -20.85
CA ASP A 85 -0.56 15.07 -20.11
C ASP A 85 0.56 14.08 -19.82
N GLU A 86 0.21 12.81 -19.63
CA GLU A 86 1.12 11.70 -19.30
C GLU A 86 0.86 10.49 -20.24
N PRO A 87 1.50 10.44 -21.41
CA PRO A 87 1.30 9.37 -22.38
C PRO A 87 1.65 7.96 -21.86
N ALA A 88 2.51 7.85 -20.84
CA ALA A 88 2.84 6.58 -20.22
C ALA A 88 1.62 5.89 -19.55
N PHE A 89 0.54 6.61 -19.30
CA PHE A 89 -0.71 6.03 -18.79
C PHE A 89 -1.31 4.98 -19.73
N ALA A 90 -1.04 5.05 -21.03
CA ALA A 90 -1.44 4.03 -21.99
C ALA A 90 -0.81 2.63 -21.73
N ASP A 91 0.31 2.60 -21.04
CA ASP A 91 1.02 1.37 -20.65
C ASP A 91 0.65 0.88 -19.23
N ILE A 92 -0.28 1.55 -18.56
CA ILE A 92 -0.73 1.24 -17.18
C ILE A 92 -2.16 0.69 -17.24
N PRO A 93 -2.51 -0.35 -16.44
CA PRO A 93 -3.89 -0.83 -16.34
C PRO A 93 -4.87 0.31 -16.01
N ALA A 94 -5.98 0.38 -16.74
CA ALA A 94 -6.95 1.49 -16.65
C ALA A 94 -7.49 1.70 -15.22
N ASP A 95 -7.75 0.62 -14.48
CA ASP A 95 -8.22 0.68 -13.09
C ASP A 95 -7.15 1.29 -12.15
N THR A 96 -5.87 1.04 -12.44
CA THR A 96 -4.75 1.63 -11.69
C THR A 96 -4.67 3.15 -11.96
N VAL A 97 -4.81 3.57 -13.21
CA VAL A 97 -4.89 5.01 -13.56
C VAL A 97 -6.12 5.66 -12.91
N ALA A 98 -7.29 5.02 -13.00
CA ALA A 98 -8.54 5.52 -12.41
C ALA A 98 -8.45 5.68 -10.88
N GLY A 99 -7.68 4.84 -10.20
CA GLY A 99 -7.40 4.96 -8.76
C GLY A 99 -6.74 6.28 -8.35
N GLY A 100 -6.04 6.94 -9.28
CA GLY A 100 -5.48 8.29 -9.10
C GLY A 100 -6.50 9.42 -9.13
N LYS A 101 -7.77 9.13 -9.43
CA LYS A 101 -8.90 10.09 -9.42
C LYS A 101 -8.62 11.34 -10.26
N GLY A 102 -7.84 11.22 -11.34
CA GLY A 102 -7.50 12.30 -12.27
C GLY A 102 -6.48 13.33 -11.74
N VAL A 103 -5.82 13.07 -10.62
CA VAL A 103 -4.77 13.92 -10.03
C VAL A 103 -3.57 13.13 -9.54
N GLY A 104 -3.75 11.86 -9.23
CA GLY A 104 -2.69 10.96 -8.77
C GLY A 104 -2.02 10.23 -9.93
N ILE A 105 -0.70 10.19 -9.94
CA ILE A 105 0.12 9.49 -10.93
C ILE A 105 0.60 8.19 -10.29
N PRO A 106 0.11 7.00 -10.72
CA PRO A 106 0.58 5.75 -10.18
C PRO A 106 2.05 5.53 -10.56
N TYR A 107 2.89 5.10 -9.62
CA TYR A 107 4.31 4.91 -9.91
C TYR A 107 4.92 3.62 -9.35
N ARG A 108 4.31 3.00 -8.37
CA ARG A 108 4.62 1.68 -7.84
C ARG A 108 3.36 1.05 -7.27
N ALA A 109 3.33 -0.26 -7.18
CA ALA A 109 2.22 -0.95 -6.54
C ALA A 109 2.73 -2.00 -5.56
N SER A 110 1.87 -2.41 -4.64
CA SER A 110 2.09 -3.53 -3.74
C SER A 110 0.76 -4.17 -3.36
N SER A 111 0.80 -5.41 -2.92
CA SER A 111 -0.37 -6.10 -2.39
C SER A 111 -0.04 -6.74 -1.05
N VAL A 112 -1.06 -6.93 -0.22
CA VAL A 112 -0.91 -7.76 0.97
C VAL A 112 -0.99 -9.22 0.54
N LEU A 113 0.03 -9.96 0.93
CA LEU A 113 0.19 -11.40 0.70
C LEU A 113 0.00 -12.16 2.01
N LEU A 114 -0.34 -13.43 1.93
CA LEU A 114 -0.30 -14.33 3.06
C LEU A 114 1.07 -15.01 3.11
N ALA A 115 1.94 -14.58 4.01
CA ALA A 115 3.23 -15.20 4.24
C ALA A 115 3.09 -16.39 5.21
N TYR A 116 3.84 -17.47 4.96
CA TYR A 116 3.76 -18.69 5.76
C TYR A 116 5.08 -19.44 5.84
N ASP A 117 5.33 -20.10 6.95
CA ASP A 117 6.46 -21.02 7.15
C ASP A 117 6.19 -22.36 6.47
N SER A 118 6.84 -22.61 5.34
CA SER A 118 6.65 -23.83 4.54
C SER A 118 7.12 -25.10 5.26
N THR A 119 7.88 -24.98 6.34
CA THR A 119 8.29 -26.12 7.17
C THR A 119 7.16 -26.57 8.10
N LYS A 120 6.31 -25.64 8.53
CA LYS A 120 5.17 -25.87 9.44
C LYS A 120 3.83 -25.99 8.73
N VAL A 121 3.60 -25.20 7.69
CA VAL A 121 2.33 -25.14 6.95
C VAL A 121 2.41 -26.03 5.71
N LYS A 122 1.69 -27.13 5.70
CA LYS A 122 1.65 -28.07 4.55
C LYS A 122 0.44 -27.83 3.64
N ASP A 123 -0.71 -27.57 4.26
CA ASP A 123 -1.94 -27.23 3.54
C ASP A 123 -2.09 -25.70 3.56
N VAL A 124 -1.62 -25.04 2.52
CA VAL A 124 -1.61 -23.57 2.41
C VAL A 124 -3.01 -23.07 2.06
N PRO A 125 -3.64 -22.19 2.87
CA PRO A 125 -4.93 -21.61 2.58
C PRO A 125 -4.98 -20.93 1.20
N LYS A 126 -6.09 -21.13 0.48
CA LYS A 126 -6.33 -20.51 -0.85
C LYS A 126 -7.45 -19.48 -0.83
N THR A 127 -8.34 -19.57 0.15
CA THR A 127 -9.46 -18.67 0.36
C THR A 127 -9.43 -18.09 1.77
N LEU A 128 -10.19 -17.00 1.99
CA LEU A 128 -10.37 -16.47 3.34
C LEU A 128 -10.98 -17.52 4.29
N ALA A 129 -11.94 -18.31 3.81
CA ALA A 129 -12.55 -19.37 4.61
C ALA A 129 -11.54 -20.44 5.02
N ASP A 130 -10.65 -20.85 4.12
CA ASP A 130 -9.55 -21.77 4.44
C ASP A 130 -8.61 -21.18 5.48
N LEU A 131 -8.28 -19.88 5.36
CA LEU A 131 -7.43 -19.18 6.31
C LEU A 131 -8.05 -19.16 7.72
N ILE A 132 -9.31 -18.79 7.82
CA ILE A 132 -10.03 -18.78 9.11
C ILE A 132 -10.08 -20.19 9.72
N ALA A 133 -10.34 -21.22 8.92
CA ALA A 133 -10.32 -22.60 9.36
C ALA A 133 -8.92 -23.03 9.84
N TRP A 134 -7.87 -22.61 9.11
CA TRP A 134 -6.48 -22.88 9.49
C TRP A 134 -6.11 -22.20 10.81
N ILE A 135 -6.49 -20.92 11.01
CA ILE A 135 -6.25 -20.19 12.26
C ILE A 135 -6.86 -20.93 13.46
N LYS A 136 -8.12 -21.37 13.35
CA LYS A 136 -8.83 -22.10 14.40
C LYS A 136 -8.19 -23.46 14.70
N LYS A 137 -7.61 -24.12 13.69
CA LYS A 137 -6.93 -25.41 13.81
C LYS A 137 -5.51 -25.30 14.39
N ASN A 138 -4.88 -24.13 14.26
CA ASN A 138 -3.47 -23.90 14.67
C ASN A 138 -3.35 -22.71 15.65
N PRO A 139 -3.88 -22.83 16.88
CA PRO A 139 -3.91 -21.71 17.83
C PRO A 139 -2.53 -21.13 18.09
N GLY A 140 -2.44 -19.81 18.10
CA GLY A 140 -1.20 -19.05 18.38
C GLY A 140 -0.22 -18.97 17.22
N GLN A 141 -0.49 -19.61 16.08
CA GLN A 141 0.41 -19.65 14.92
C GLN A 141 0.11 -18.58 13.86
N PHE A 142 -0.90 -17.75 14.06
CA PHE A 142 -1.27 -16.63 13.19
C PHE A 142 -1.26 -15.34 13.98
N ALA A 143 -0.73 -14.27 13.39
CA ALA A 143 -0.86 -12.91 13.88
C ALA A 143 -1.16 -11.95 12.72
N TYR A 144 -1.81 -10.85 13.03
CA TYR A 144 -1.88 -9.65 12.21
C TYR A 144 -1.69 -8.44 13.13
N ASN A 145 -1.10 -7.37 12.61
CA ASN A 145 -0.91 -6.16 13.41
C ASN A 145 -2.23 -5.41 13.61
N SER A 146 -2.31 -4.61 14.67
CA SER A 146 -3.42 -3.66 14.84
C SER A 146 -3.59 -2.83 13.55
N PRO A 147 -4.80 -2.73 12.99
CA PRO A 147 -5.02 -2.09 11.69
C PRO A 147 -4.63 -0.61 11.67
N ALA A 148 -4.73 0.09 12.80
CA ALA A 148 -4.30 1.49 12.92
C ALA A 148 -2.78 1.67 12.86
N THR A 149 -1.99 0.59 13.07
CA THR A 149 -0.52 0.64 13.13
C THR A 149 0.17 0.13 11.87
N GLY A 150 -0.58 -0.44 10.94
CA GLY A 150 -0.01 -0.91 9.68
C GLY A 150 -1.03 -1.55 8.74
N GLY A 151 -0.86 -1.29 7.46
CA GLY A 151 -1.82 -1.63 6.42
C GLY A 151 -2.00 -3.13 6.18
N SER A 152 -1.05 -4.00 6.54
CA SER A 152 -1.23 -5.45 6.34
C SER A 152 -2.29 -6.02 7.28
N GLY A 153 -2.33 -5.55 8.55
CA GLY A 153 -3.41 -5.87 9.47
C GLY A 153 -4.74 -5.26 9.02
N GLY A 154 -4.71 -3.99 8.57
CA GLY A 154 -5.88 -3.33 7.99
C GLY A 154 -6.46 -4.08 6.81
N ALA A 155 -5.62 -4.60 5.93
CA ALA A 155 -6.05 -5.42 4.79
C ALA A 155 -6.74 -6.73 5.24
N PHE A 156 -6.22 -7.41 6.25
CA PHE A 156 -6.87 -8.60 6.80
C PHE A 156 -8.24 -8.26 7.39
N VAL A 157 -8.32 -7.18 8.20
CA VAL A 157 -9.60 -6.71 8.77
C VAL A 157 -10.60 -6.38 7.67
N THR A 158 -10.22 -5.54 6.70
CA THR A 158 -11.08 -5.19 5.54
C THR A 158 -11.56 -6.44 4.79
N THR A 159 -10.68 -7.45 4.63
CA THR A 159 -11.00 -8.67 3.91
C THR A 159 -12.06 -9.49 4.66
N VAL A 160 -11.96 -9.59 5.99
CA VAL A 160 -12.99 -10.24 6.81
C VAL A 160 -14.31 -9.45 6.78
N LEU A 161 -14.27 -8.11 6.90
CA LEU A 161 -15.48 -7.29 6.82
C LEU A 161 -16.17 -7.45 5.45
N ASP A 162 -15.41 -7.37 4.36
CA ASP A 162 -15.92 -7.47 2.99
C ASP A 162 -16.57 -8.85 2.71
N SER A 163 -16.15 -9.92 3.40
CA SER A 163 -16.79 -11.24 3.25
C SER A 163 -18.24 -11.29 3.75
N HIS A 164 -18.64 -10.32 4.56
CA HIS A 164 -20.00 -10.13 5.07
C HIS A 164 -20.79 -9.06 4.33
N LEU A 165 -20.20 -8.42 3.31
CA LEU A 165 -20.81 -7.33 2.54
C LEU A 165 -21.06 -7.78 1.09
N ASP A 166 -22.12 -7.27 0.49
CA ASP A 166 -22.31 -7.39 -0.95
C ASP A 166 -21.40 -6.41 -1.72
N LYS A 167 -21.32 -6.62 -3.04
CA LYS A 167 -20.42 -5.79 -3.87
C LYS A 167 -20.80 -4.29 -3.85
N GLU A 168 -22.09 -3.96 -3.81
CA GLU A 168 -22.53 -2.55 -3.79
C GLU A 168 -22.08 -1.86 -2.50
N GLN A 169 -22.22 -2.53 -1.36
CA GLN A 169 -21.74 -2.02 -0.08
C GLN A 169 -20.23 -1.82 -0.08
N GLN A 170 -19.47 -2.81 -0.57
CA GLN A 170 -18.01 -2.70 -0.68
C GLN A 170 -17.60 -1.52 -1.57
N ASP A 171 -18.26 -1.31 -2.72
CA ASP A 171 -17.94 -0.23 -3.65
C ASP A 171 -18.25 1.14 -3.05
N LYS A 172 -19.34 1.29 -2.30
CA LYS A 172 -19.67 2.51 -1.56
C LYS A 172 -18.59 2.87 -0.52
N LEU A 173 -18.13 1.90 0.25
CA LEU A 173 -17.07 2.10 1.25
C LEU A 173 -15.71 2.49 0.63
N ARG A 174 -15.44 2.07 -0.61
CA ARG A 174 -14.25 2.51 -1.37
C ARG A 174 -14.38 3.92 -1.92
N GLN A 175 -15.60 4.42 -2.11
CA GLN A 175 -15.87 5.76 -2.64
C GLN A 175 -16.01 6.83 -1.55
N GLY A 176 -16.33 6.45 -0.32
CA GLY A 176 -16.53 7.34 0.81
C GLY A 176 -17.36 6.68 1.91
N GLN A 177 -17.78 7.47 2.89
CA GLN A 177 -18.58 6.98 4.00
C GLN A 177 -19.99 6.56 3.55
N ASP A 178 -20.41 5.38 4.04
CA ASP A 178 -21.78 4.86 3.93
C ASP A 178 -22.19 4.21 5.26
N GLN A 179 -22.95 4.93 6.08
CA GLN A 179 -23.38 4.45 7.40
C GLN A 179 -24.14 3.13 7.36
N ALA A 180 -24.90 2.84 6.28
CA ALA A 180 -25.62 1.59 6.15
C ALA A 180 -24.66 0.40 5.98
N SER A 181 -23.63 0.56 5.15
CA SER A 181 -22.58 -0.45 4.95
C SER A 181 -21.68 -0.59 6.16
N GLU A 182 -21.32 0.51 6.83
CA GLU A 182 -20.57 0.51 8.09
C GLU A 182 -21.33 -0.22 9.20
N ALA A 183 -22.64 -0.04 9.30
CA ALA A 183 -23.48 -0.78 10.26
C ALA A 183 -23.47 -2.30 9.99
N ALA A 184 -23.28 -2.72 8.75
CA ALA A 184 -23.18 -4.13 8.38
C ALA A 184 -21.85 -4.79 8.81
N TRP A 185 -20.83 -4.03 9.20
CA TRP A 185 -19.56 -4.55 9.69
C TRP A 185 -19.65 -5.38 10.98
N LYS A 186 -20.77 -5.28 11.70
CA LYS A 186 -20.93 -5.99 12.97
C LYS A 186 -20.64 -7.49 12.84
N ALA A 187 -21.12 -8.14 11.82
CA ALA A 187 -20.89 -9.57 11.60
C ALA A 187 -19.40 -9.90 11.41
N GLY A 188 -18.67 -9.07 10.64
CA GLY A 188 -17.25 -9.23 10.43
C GLY A 188 -16.43 -8.95 11.69
N PHE A 189 -16.78 -7.92 12.48
CA PHE A 189 -16.12 -7.68 13.77
C PHE A 189 -16.40 -8.78 14.79
N ASP A 190 -17.63 -9.35 14.83
CA ASP A 190 -17.93 -10.50 15.65
C ASP A 190 -17.09 -11.73 15.23
N GLU A 191 -16.87 -11.94 13.92
CA GLU A 191 -15.97 -12.98 13.43
C GLU A 191 -14.53 -12.74 13.85
N LEU A 192 -13.98 -11.53 13.65
CA LEU A 192 -12.63 -11.16 14.07
C LEU A 192 -12.44 -11.36 15.58
N ALA A 193 -13.38 -10.91 16.42
CA ALA A 193 -13.35 -11.13 17.87
C ALA A 193 -13.38 -12.62 18.23
N SER A 194 -14.12 -13.44 17.49
CA SER A 194 -14.16 -14.89 17.69
C SER A 194 -12.84 -15.59 17.42
N LEU A 195 -11.92 -14.95 16.70
CA LEU A 195 -10.58 -15.46 16.43
C LEU A 195 -9.59 -15.21 17.58
N ASN A 196 -9.89 -14.33 18.54
CA ASN A 196 -8.98 -13.99 19.65
C ASN A 196 -8.37 -15.23 20.34
N PRO A 197 -9.14 -16.27 20.69
CA PRO A 197 -8.55 -17.44 21.34
C PRO A 197 -7.50 -18.19 20.50
N TYR A 198 -7.51 -17.98 19.18
CA TYR A 198 -6.71 -18.73 18.20
C TYR A 198 -5.54 -17.95 17.60
N VAL A 199 -5.59 -16.62 17.63
CA VAL A 199 -4.46 -15.79 17.18
C VAL A 199 -3.34 -15.75 18.22
N TYR A 200 -2.20 -15.14 17.85
CA TYR A 200 -1.01 -15.05 18.70
C TYR A 200 -1.35 -14.57 20.11
N GLN A 201 -0.87 -15.29 21.13
CA GLN A 201 -1.09 -15.00 22.55
C GLN A 201 -2.54 -14.67 22.92
N LYS A 202 -3.51 -15.26 22.22
CA LYS A 202 -4.95 -15.11 22.48
C LYS A 202 -5.44 -13.66 22.34
N GLY A 203 -5.06 -12.98 21.25
CA GLY A 203 -5.50 -11.62 20.94
C GLY A 203 -4.50 -10.54 21.32
N VAL A 204 -3.21 -10.86 21.38
CA VAL A 204 -2.15 -9.86 21.38
C VAL A 204 -1.84 -9.50 19.93
N TYR A 205 -2.01 -8.24 19.61
CA TYR A 205 -1.84 -7.70 18.27
C TYR A 205 -0.51 -6.93 18.17
N PRO A 206 0.40 -7.33 17.25
CA PRO A 206 1.65 -6.61 17.02
C PRO A 206 1.43 -5.15 16.62
N ASN A 207 2.42 -4.31 16.91
CA ASN A 207 2.43 -2.92 16.52
C ASN A 207 3.23 -2.74 15.22
N GLY A 208 2.53 -2.61 14.10
CA GLY A 208 3.12 -2.36 12.79
C GLY A 208 3.49 -3.61 11.99
N ASN A 209 3.71 -3.39 10.70
CA ASN A 209 4.02 -4.45 9.73
C ASN A 209 5.37 -5.13 10.03
N ASP A 210 6.39 -4.35 10.42
CA ASP A 210 7.74 -4.86 10.66
C ASP A 210 7.78 -5.86 11.81
N GLN A 211 7.01 -5.62 12.87
CA GLN A 211 6.93 -6.56 13.99
C GLN A 211 6.36 -7.92 13.54
N VAL A 212 5.35 -7.91 12.68
CA VAL A 212 4.76 -9.13 12.11
C VAL A 212 5.79 -9.90 11.27
N ILE A 213 6.54 -9.18 10.42
CA ILE A 213 7.61 -9.77 9.60
C ILE A 213 8.71 -10.39 10.48
N GLN A 214 9.13 -9.70 11.55
CA GLN A 214 10.11 -10.23 12.52
C GLN A 214 9.59 -11.48 13.23
N MET A 215 8.30 -11.53 13.57
CA MET A 215 7.68 -12.70 14.20
C MET A 215 7.65 -13.93 13.28
N LEU A 216 7.45 -13.73 11.97
CA LEU A 216 7.64 -14.79 10.97
C LEU A 216 9.11 -15.23 10.91
N GLY A 217 10.03 -14.26 10.80
CA GLY A 217 11.45 -14.53 10.68
C GLY A 217 12.05 -15.30 11.86
N ASN A 218 11.63 -15.01 13.07
CA ASN A 218 12.09 -15.68 14.30
C ASN A 218 11.27 -16.94 14.69
N GLY A 219 10.24 -17.26 13.90
CA GLY A 219 9.41 -18.46 14.10
C GLY A 219 8.41 -18.39 15.24
N SER A 220 8.12 -17.19 15.78
CA SER A 220 7.08 -16.97 16.81
C SER A 220 5.69 -17.27 16.29
N ILE A 221 5.47 -17.10 15.00
CA ILE A 221 4.24 -17.44 14.28
C ILE A 221 4.59 -18.19 12.99
N ALA A 222 3.61 -18.89 12.44
CA ALA A 222 3.78 -19.63 11.20
C ALA A 222 3.11 -18.97 9.99
N MET A 223 2.22 -17.99 10.20
CA MET A 223 1.47 -17.35 9.12
C MET A 223 1.02 -15.93 9.50
N ALA A 224 1.05 -15.02 8.54
CA ALA A 224 0.60 -13.63 8.73
C ALA A 224 0.35 -12.92 7.39
N PRO A 225 -0.54 -11.90 7.36
CA PRO A 225 -0.62 -10.96 6.24
C PRO A 225 0.60 -10.02 6.26
N VAL A 226 1.21 -9.80 5.10
CA VAL A 226 2.39 -8.94 4.95
C VAL A 226 2.31 -8.15 3.65
N TRP A 227 2.84 -6.94 3.60
CA TRP A 227 3.03 -6.23 2.34
C TRP A 227 4.11 -6.90 1.50
N SER A 228 3.85 -7.10 0.20
CA SER A 228 4.74 -7.78 -0.74
C SER A 228 6.13 -7.14 -0.80
N ASP A 229 6.19 -5.82 -0.91
CA ASP A 229 7.42 -5.05 -1.00
C ASP A 229 8.27 -5.18 0.28
N GLN A 230 7.65 -5.02 1.47
CA GLN A 230 8.33 -5.19 2.75
C GLN A 230 8.81 -6.63 2.96
N PHE A 231 7.97 -7.62 2.65
CA PHE A 231 8.30 -9.02 2.82
C PHE A 231 9.46 -9.47 1.91
N ILE A 232 9.40 -9.14 0.61
CA ILE A 232 10.45 -9.52 -0.34
C ILE A 232 11.77 -8.82 0.02
N THR A 233 11.70 -7.56 0.46
CA THR A 233 12.87 -6.82 0.96
C THR A 233 13.46 -7.48 2.20
N ALA A 234 12.64 -7.92 3.16
CA ALA A 234 13.07 -8.62 4.36
C ALA A 234 13.74 -9.99 4.04
N GLN A 235 13.25 -10.71 3.02
CA GLN A 235 13.92 -11.92 2.53
C GLN A 235 15.27 -11.60 1.89
N LYS A 236 15.33 -10.59 1.03
CA LYS A 236 16.56 -10.14 0.35
C LYS A 236 17.66 -9.76 1.37
N ASN A 237 17.27 -9.13 2.48
CA ASN A 237 18.17 -8.70 3.54
C ASN A 237 18.46 -9.81 4.58
N GLY A 238 17.88 -10.99 4.42
CA GLY A 238 18.09 -12.11 5.35
C GLY A 238 17.37 -11.99 6.70
N THR A 239 16.50 -11.00 6.87
CA THR A 239 15.64 -10.85 8.06
C THR A 239 14.62 -11.98 8.16
N VAL A 240 14.12 -12.42 7.00
CA VAL A 240 13.18 -13.53 6.88
C VAL A 240 13.84 -14.65 6.07
N PRO A 241 13.90 -15.88 6.59
CA PRO A 241 14.55 -17.01 5.90
C PRO A 241 13.72 -17.43 4.66
N GLU A 242 14.39 -18.05 3.70
CA GLU A 242 13.77 -18.55 2.46
C GLU A 242 12.69 -19.62 2.66
N THR A 243 12.64 -20.24 3.85
CA THR A 243 11.59 -21.18 4.24
C THR A 243 10.23 -20.52 4.43
N ILE A 244 10.21 -19.21 4.69
CA ILE A 244 8.97 -18.43 4.69
C ILE A 244 8.62 -18.12 3.24
N LYS A 245 7.49 -18.62 2.80
CA LYS A 245 6.92 -18.42 1.46
C LYS A 245 5.72 -17.51 1.55
N TYR A 246 5.17 -17.15 0.40
CA TYR A 246 3.92 -16.39 0.34
C TYR A 246 2.94 -17.00 -0.68
N THR A 247 1.69 -16.62 -0.54
CA THR A 247 0.60 -16.93 -1.48
C THR A 247 -0.40 -15.77 -1.47
N GLN A 248 -1.25 -15.72 -2.48
CA GLN A 248 -2.45 -14.90 -2.47
C GLN A 248 -3.65 -15.78 -2.11
N ILE A 249 -4.59 -15.20 -1.37
CA ILE A 249 -5.90 -15.84 -1.11
C ILE A 249 -6.97 -15.18 -1.97
N SER A 250 -8.09 -15.87 -2.15
CA SER A 250 -9.29 -15.38 -2.84
C SER A 250 -10.52 -15.41 -1.93
N ASP A 251 -11.61 -14.92 -2.42
CA ASP A 251 -12.96 -15.02 -1.84
C ASP A 251 -13.10 -14.47 -0.41
N PRO A 252 -12.80 -13.18 -0.19
CA PRO A 252 -12.15 -12.21 -1.05
C PRO A 252 -10.62 -12.22 -0.91
N SER A 253 -9.92 -11.63 -1.89
CA SER A 253 -8.47 -11.44 -1.82
C SER A 253 -8.08 -10.39 -0.76
N LEU A 254 -6.83 -10.42 -0.29
CA LEU A 254 -6.28 -9.32 0.49
C LEU A 254 -6.13 -8.06 -0.37
N ASN A 255 -6.05 -6.89 0.27
CA ASN A 255 -5.97 -5.62 -0.44
C ASN A 255 -4.63 -5.41 -1.14
N GLY A 256 -4.67 -4.63 -2.21
CA GLY A 256 -3.50 -4.13 -2.90
C GLY A 256 -3.82 -2.79 -3.56
N SER A 257 -2.81 -1.97 -3.77
CA SER A 257 -2.98 -0.67 -4.41
C SER A 257 -1.69 -0.16 -5.03
N ALA A 258 -1.83 0.76 -5.98
CA ALA A 258 -0.72 1.61 -6.39
C ALA A 258 -0.49 2.74 -5.36
N SER A 259 0.74 3.21 -5.30
CA SER A 259 1.09 4.48 -4.68
C SER A 259 1.09 5.56 -5.76
N TYR A 260 0.60 6.74 -5.40
CA TYR A 260 0.37 7.83 -6.34
C TYR A 260 1.16 9.06 -5.98
N LEU A 261 1.85 9.61 -6.97
CA LEU A 261 2.47 10.93 -6.87
C LEU A 261 1.43 12.01 -7.10
N GLY A 262 1.59 13.17 -6.46
CA GLY A 262 0.76 14.35 -6.66
C GLY A 262 1.58 15.56 -7.03
N ILE A 263 1.11 16.37 -7.98
CA ILE A 263 1.73 17.63 -8.38
C ILE A 263 0.92 18.77 -7.77
N PRO A 264 1.48 19.60 -6.86
CA PRO A 264 0.78 20.75 -6.31
C PRO A 264 0.39 21.74 -7.41
N LYS A 265 -0.81 22.31 -7.35
CA LYS A 265 -1.30 23.30 -8.35
C LYS A 265 -0.38 24.50 -8.54
N THR A 266 0.28 24.93 -7.47
CA THR A 266 1.16 26.09 -7.45
C THR A 266 2.64 25.74 -7.53
N ALA A 267 2.98 24.52 -7.97
CA ALA A 267 4.36 24.12 -8.22
C ALA A 267 4.98 24.94 -9.38
N ASP A 268 6.21 25.46 -9.18
CA ASP A 268 6.86 26.34 -10.14
C ASP A 268 7.56 25.58 -11.29
N ASN A 269 8.12 24.38 -11.00
CA ASN A 269 9.01 23.67 -11.93
C ASN A 269 8.32 22.49 -12.62
N LYS A 270 7.11 22.67 -13.13
CA LYS A 270 6.27 21.58 -13.69
C LYS A 270 6.93 20.82 -14.85
N ASP A 271 7.70 21.51 -15.70
CA ASP A 271 8.42 20.84 -16.79
C ASP A 271 9.49 19.87 -16.29
N ALA A 272 10.19 20.21 -15.20
CA ALA A 272 11.16 19.33 -14.58
C ALA A 272 10.47 18.17 -13.86
N VAL A 273 9.32 18.43 -13.22
CA VAL A 273 8.48 17.40 -12.60
C VAL A 273 7.98 16.41 -13.64
N LYS A 274 7.48 16.91 -14.79
CA LYS A 274 7.03 16.03 -15.88
C LYS A 274 8.17 15.09 -16.34
N LYS A 275 9.37 15.63 -16.58
CA LYS A 275 10.51 14.78 -16.96
C LYS A 275 10.86 13.72 -15.91
N LEU A 276 10.72 14.05 -14.62
CA LEU A 276 10.94 13.07 -13.54
C LEU A 276 9.84 12.00 -13.54
N VAL A 277 8.59 12.39 -13.74
CA VAL A 277 7.46 11.45 -13.86
C VAL A 277 7.63 10.54 -15.08
N ASP A 278 7.93 11.11 -16.27
CA ASP A 278 8.23 10.34 -17.47
C ASP A 278 9.35 9.30 -17.23
N PHE A 279 10.40 9.70 -16.50
CA PHE A 279 11.47 8.77 -16.14
C PHE A 279 11.01 7.67 -15.18
N VAL A 280 10.28 8.02 -14.13
CA VAL A 280 9.78 7.03 -13.14
C VAL A 280 8.87 6.01 -13.82
N LEU A 281 8.04 6.43 -14.77
CA LEU A 281 7.12 5.55 -15.51
C LEU A 281 7.79 4.83 -16.70
N SER A 282 9.05 5.13 -17.02
CA SER A 282 9.79 4.37 -18.02
C SER A 282 10.14 2.95 -17.54
N PRO A 283 10.40 1.99 -18.44
CA PRO A 283 10.88 0.66 -18.04
C PRO A 283 12.07 0.72 -17.08
N GLU A 284 13.06 1.57 -17.32
CA GLU A 284 14.22 1.74 -16.43
C GLU A 284 13.83 2.25 -15.03
N GLY A 285 12.95 3.24 -14.94
CA GLY A 285 12.43 3.73 -13.66
C GLY A 285 11.68 2.64 -12.91
N GLN A 286 10.88 1.85 -13.59
CA GLN A 286 10.11 0.74 -13.02
C GLN A 286 11.01 -0.45 -12.63
N GLU A 287 12.13 -0.69 -13.30
CA GLU A 287 13.16 -1.64 -12.88
C GLU A 287 13.79 -1.19 -11.55
N ILE A 288 14.13 0.10 -11.41
CA ILE A 288 14.66 0.66 -10.16
C ILE A 288 13.64 0.48 -9.02
N VAL A 289 12.36 0.75 -9.24
CA VAL A 289 11.29 0.49 -8.27
C VAL A 289 11.29 -0.96 -7.83
N SER A 290 11.32 -1.89 -8.79
CA SER A 290 11.34 -3.33 -8.53
C SER A 290 12.56 -3.78 -7.75
N ASP A 291 13.72 -3.21 -8.04
CA ASP A 291 14.99 -3.63 -7.46
C ASP A 291 15.22 -3.04 -6.07
N GLN A 292 14.84 -1.79 -5.86
CA GLN A 292 15.09 -1.09 -4.59
C GLN A 292 14.09 -1.48 -3.50
N VAL A 293 12.80 -1.46 -3.82
CA VAL A 293 11.74 -1.67 -2.82
C VAL A 293 10.87 -2.91 -3.08
N SER A 294 11.23 -3.71 -4.09
CA SER A 294 10.42 -4.87 -4.50
C SER A 294 8.95 -4.51 -4.80
N GLY A 295 8.71 -3.25 -5.17
CA GLY A 295 7.41 -2.78 -5.61
C GLY A 295 7.03 -3.40 -6.96
N TYR A 296 5.74 -3.65 -7.15
CA TYR A 296 5.24 -4.08 -8.46
C TYR A 296 5.37 -2.90 -9.43
N PRO A 297 5.86 -3.16 -10.66
CA PRO A 297 5.75 -2.17 -11.73
C PRO A 297 4.29 -1.80 -11.96
N VAL A 298 4.03 -0.52 -12.21
CA VAL A 298 2.67 -0.09 -12.58
C VAL A 298 2.42 -0.22 -14.08
N ILE A 299 3.48 -0.22 -14.91
CA ILE A 299 3.36 -0.47 -16.35
C ILE A 299 3.19 -1.97 -16.62
N ASN A 300 2.60 -2.30 -17.75
CA ASN A 300 2.39 -3.68 -18.16
C ASN A 300 3.70 -4.48 -18.17
N LEU A 301 3.68 -5.69 -17.62
CA LEU A 301 4.88 -6.52 -17.46
C LEU A 301 5.53 -6.93 -18.78
N ASP A 302 4.81 -6.87 -19.90
CA ASP A 302 5.35 -7.11 -21.24
C ASP A 302 6.30 -5.98 -21.73
N LYS A 303 6.27 -4.84 -21.07
CA LYS A 303 7.18 -3.71 -21.29
C LYS A 303 8.46 -3.80 -20.45
N MET A 304 8.50 -4.73 -19.50
CA MET A 304 9.58 -4.89 -18.55
C MET A 304 10.60 -5.94 -19.01
N ASP A 305 11.81 -5.87 -18.45
CA ASP A 305 12.78 -6.95 -18.61
C ASP A 305 12.21 -8.29 -18.09
N SER A 306 12.61 -9.39 -18.74
CA SER A 306 12.13 -10.73 -18.40
C SER A 306 12.46 -11.16 -16.96
N ALA A 307 13.52 -10.59 -16.36
CA ALA A 307 13.89 -10.84 -14.97
C ALA A 307 12.86 -10.24 -14.01
N VAL A 308 12.43 -8.99 -14.27
CA VAL A 308 11.37 -8.32 -13.48
C VAL A 308 10.04 -9.05 -13.66
N ALA A 309 9.66 -9.36 -14.90
CA ALA A 309 8.44 -10.11 -15.17
C ALA A 309 8.42 -11.47 -14.44
N THR A 310 9.56 -12.17 -14.38
CA THR A 310 9.71 -13.43 -13.66
C THR A 310 9.59 -13.26 -12.14
N LYS A 311 10.12 -12.16 -11.59
CA LYS A 311 10.07 -11.86 -10.15
C LYS A 311 8.63 -11.75 -9.63
N PHE A 312 7.71 -11.25 -10.45
CA PHE A 312 6.31 -11.02 -10.06
C PHE A 312 5.31 -12.01 -10.68
N LYS A 313 5.78 -13.09 -11.31
CA LYS A 313 4.92 -14.10 -11.96
C LYS A 313 3.90 -14.77 -11.03
N ASP A 314 4.21 -14.86 -9.74
CA ASP A 314 3.37 -15.49 -8.71
C ASP A 314 2.56 -14.46 -7.91
N ALA A 315 2.67 -13.17 -8.26
CA ALA A 315 1.92 -12.08 -7.68
C ALA A 315 1.19 -11.38 -8.83
N ASP A 316 -0.13 -11.46 -8.88
CA ASP A 316 -0.92 -10.81 -9.93
C ASP A 316 -1.11 -9.31 -9.60
N PRO A 317 -0.32 -8.39 -10.20
CA PRO A 317 -0.47 -6.97 -9.98
C PRO A 317 -1.80 -6.41 -10.52
N SER A 318 -2.46 -7.14 -11.44
CA SER A 318 -3.74 -6.75 -12.01
C SER A 318 -4.92 -7.07 -11.08
N ALA A 319 -4.72 -7.99 -10.14
CA ALA A 319 -5.75 -8.40 -9.17
C ALA A 319 -5.73 -7.56 -7.87
N LEU A 320 -5.27 -6.31 -7.94
CA LEU A 320 -5.23 -5.41 -6.78
C LEU A 320 -6.66 -5.05 -6.35
N ARG A 321 -7.05 -5.48 -5.15
CA ARG A 321 -8.33 -5.10 -4.55
C ARG A 321 -8.15 -3.81 -3.75
N PRO A 322 -8.78 -2.68 -4.15
CA PRO A 322 -8.63 -1.41 -3.45
C PRO A 322 -9.06 -1.48 -1.99
N SER A 323 -8.40 -0.73 -1.14
CA SER A 323 -8.82 -0.49 0.24
C SER A 323 -10.05 0.43 0.30
N TYR A 324 -10.67 0.54 1.48
CA TYR A 324 -11.69 1.55 1.73
C TYR A 324 -11.13 2.97 1.59
N ASP A 325 -12.02 3.95 1.42
CA ASP A 325 -11.65 5.36 1.52
C ASP A 325 -10.96 5.66 2.86
N SER A 326 -10.14 6.69 2.91
CA SER A 326 -9.32 7.02 4.09
C SER A 326 -10.15 7.32 5.35
N GLU A 327 -11.32 7.97 5.20
CA GLU A 327 -12.20 8.27 6.34
C GLU A 327 -12.89 7.00 6.83
N VAL A 328 -13.39 6.18 5.91
CA VAL A 328 -13.96 4.86 6.19
C VAL A 328 -12.94 3.95 6.88
N THR A 329 -11.69 3.97 6.41
CA THR A 329 -10.58 3.23 7.04
C THR A 329 -10.34 3.70 8.46
N SER A 330 -10.38 5.01 8.72
CA SER A 330 -10.23 5.56 10.07
C SER A 330 -11.35 5.10 11.01
N ASP A 331 -12.60 5.10 10.54
CA ASP A 331 -13.74 4.63 11.29
C ASP A 331 -13.68 3.12 11.54
N MET A 332 -13.27 2.35 10.55
CA MET A 332 -13.01 0.90 10.68
C MET A 332 -11.98 0.63 11.79
N ASN A 333 -10.86 1.34 11.80
CA ASN A 333 -9.82 1.20 12.81
C ASN A 333 -10.35 1.52 14.21
N ASN A 334 -11.08 2.62 14.36
CA ASN A 334 -11.70 3.02 15.61
C ASN A 334 -12.73 2.00 16.14
N GLN A 335 -13.50 1.36 15.26
CA GLN A 335 -14.45 0.32 15.62
C GLN A 335 -13.72 -0.98 15.99
N TRP A 336 -12.68 -1.35 15.25
CA TRP A 336 -11.86 -2.51 15.55
C TRP A 336 -11.26 -2.44 16.96
N ASP A 337 -10.69 -1.29 17.34
CA ASP A 337 -10.10 -1.07 18.66
C ASP A 337 -11.12 -1.28 19.81
N LYS A 338 -12.39 -0.96 19.57
CA LYS A 338 -13.46 -1.11 20.56
C LYS A 338 -14.06 -2.51 20.62
N LEU A 339 -14.10 -3.20 19.47
CA LEU A 339 -14.93 -4.41 19.32
C LEU A 339 -14.11 -5.69 19.27
N VAL A 340 -12.83 -5.65 18.91
CA VAL A 340 -12.02 -6.87 18.70
C VAL A 340 -11.08 -7.15 19.87
N PRO A 341 -10.15 -6.27 20.29
CA PRO A 341 -9.24 -6.58 21.39
C PRO A 341 -9.96 -6.85 22.70
N GLY A 342 -9.49 -7.87 23.43
CA GLY A 342 -9.98 -8.16 24.78
C GLY A 342 -11.39 -8.77 24.89
N LYS A 343 -11.93 -9.29 23.77
CA LYS A 343 -13.24 -9.97 23.71
C LYS A 343 -13.11 -11.49 23.80
#